data_4612ff8f6145356da5fa8018885472b7
#
_entry.id   4612ff8f6145356da5fa8018885472b7
#
_cell.length_a   1.000
_cell.length_b   1.000
_cell.length_c   1.000
_cell.angle_alpha   90.00
_cell.angle_beta   90.00
_cell.angle_gamma   90.00
#
_symmetry.space_group_name_H-M   'P 1'
#
loop_
_entity.id
_entity.type
_entity.pdbx_description
1 polymer ?
#
loop_
_entity_poly.entity_id
_entity_poly.type
_entity_poly.pdbx_seq_one_letter_code
_entity_poly.pdbx_strand_id
1 'polypeptide(L)'
;MEKELVHLRDLVAFRDDIIKLRVAFGNRIGAKKEKGNWTFIRKYSTCKNSHIVLLKDEEKREKCPICGEPVRIVEETPSDDLIQRYMELLKQQEMVEGLIADAVTKFPEFTNFLAFIRGIGPANASRLIVYAYPPRFQYNINKFRKYTGLAVMFQCPKCQYYYYAGESSNGKPAVPSKEGWLCPEDNTKLVGTAARNIRYSRVTKTFLLGILASNLILAGGVYSKIIKSFKEEIAVKHPDWPKLRVQRTATRKAVSLLLSQYFAVSLHYREGVPLTEAYKVVLGKEYDVLRKHEDFVISPITDYYVDVKTTKYKAMYEKVLNELGVDRSEVVNWLKRKRVVE
;
A
#
# COMPACT_ATOMS: atom_id res chain seq x y z
N MET A 1 4.97 1.53 -24.24
CA MET A 1 4.86 1.99 -22.83
C MET A 1 3.42 2.29 -22.43
N GLU A 2 2.68 3.10 -23.17
CA GLU A 2 1.26 3.33 -22.86
C GLU A 2 0.42 2.04 -23.01
N LYS A 3 0.71 1.23 -24.02
CA LYS A 3 0.08 -0.07 -24.22
C LYS A 3 0.38 -1.05 -23.07
N GLU A 4 1.61 -1.08 -22.57
CA GLU A 4 1.96 -1.93 -21.42
C GLU A 4 1.25 -1.48 -20.15
N LEU A 5 1.09 -0.16 -19.93
CA LEU A 5 0.35 0.35 -18.78
C LEU A 5 -1.14 -0.01 -18.86
N VAL A 6 -1.74 0.09 -20.05
CA VAL A 6 -3.13 -0.33 -20.29
C VAL A 6 -3.27 -1.82 -20.02
N HIS A 7 -2.38 -2.65 -20.57
CA HIS A 7 -2.39 -4.09 -20.35
C HIS A 7 -2.24 -4.44 -18.85
N LEU A 8 -1.27 -3.82 -18.15
CA LEU A 8 -1.09 -4.03 -16.71
C LEU A 8 -2.34 -3.61 -15.90
N ARG A 9 -2.96 -2.50 -16.28
CA ARG A 9 -4.21 -2.03 -15.65
C ARG A 9 -5.34 -3.04 -15.81
N ASP A 10 -5.49 -3.61 -16.99
CA ASP A 10 -6.55 -4.57 -17.28
C ASP A 10 -6.32 -5.88 -16.51
N LEU A 11 -5.08 -6.36 -16.42
CA LEU A 11 -4.73 -7.50 -15.56
C LEU A 11 -5.00 -7.24 -14.07
N VAL A 12 -4.67 -6.05 -13.57
CA VAL A 12 -4.93 -5.67 -12.17
C VAL A 12 -6.44 -5.61 -11.91
N ALA A 13 -7.23 -5.02 -12.82
CA ALA A 13 -8.68 -4.96 -12.71
C ALA A 13 -9.29 -6.37 -12.71
N PHE A 14 -8.88 -7.21 -13.65
CA PHE A 14 -9.36 -8.59 -13.73
C PHE A 14 -9.03 -9.41 -12.47
N ARG A 15 -7.80 -9.29 -11.96
CA ARG A 15 -7.42 -9.89 -10.68
C ARG A 15 -8.33 -9.43 -9.53
N ASP A 16 -8.60 -8.13 -9.44
CA ASP A 16 -9.41 -7.57 -8.37
C ASP A 16 -10.86 -8.07 -8.44
N ASP A 17 -11.39 -8.29 -9.63
CA ASP A 17 -12.73 -8.86 -9.81
C ASP A 17 -12.78 -10.35 -9.44
N ILE A 18 -11.77 -11.14 -9.81
CA ILE A 18 -11.64 -12.53 -9.35
C ILE A 18 -11.59 -12.59 -7.82
N ILE A 19 -10.81 -11.73 -7.18
CA ILE A 19 -10.71 -11.68 -5.70
C ILE A 19 -12.07 -11.35 -5.07
N LYS A 20 -12.79 -10.35 -5.59
CA LYS A 20 -14.13 -10.00 -5.08
C LYS A 20 -15.08 -11.18 -5.20
N LEU A 21 -15.11 -11.82 -6.37
CA LEU A 21 -15.95 -12.98 -6.61
C LEU A 21 -15.58 -14.13 -5.68
N ARG A 22 -14.28 -14.46 -5.58
CA ARG A 22 -13.78 -15.53 -4.72
C ARG A 22 -14.12 -15.27 -3.25
N VAL A 23 -13.94 -14.04 -2.75
CA VAL A 23 -14.26 -13.69 -1.36
C VAL A 23 -15.77 -13.79 -1.11
N ALA A 24 -16.57 -13.24 -2.02
CA ALA A 24 -18.04 -13.32 -1.88
C ALA A 24 -18.54 -14.78 -1.91
N PHE A 25 -17.97 -15.60 -2.80
CA PHE A 25 -18.32 -17.01 -2.90
C PHE A 25 -17.80 -17.79 -1.69
N GLY A 26 -16.52 -17.56 -1.29
CA GLY A 26 -15.93 -18.19 -0.13
C GLY A 26 -16.71 -17.95 1.16
N ASN A 27 -17.20 -16.73 1.37
CA ASN A 27 -18.04 -16.40 2.52
C ASN A 27 -19.36 -17.19 2.52
N ARG A 28 -19.92 -17.48 1.34
CA ARG A 28 -21.17 -18.27 1.22
C ARG A 28 -20.97 -19.75 1.51
N ILE A 29 -19.79 -20.28 1.19
CA ILE A 29 -19.48 -21.71 1.39
C ILE A 29 -18.65 -21.97 2.64
N GLY A 30 -18.38 -20.93 3.46
CA GLY A 30 -17.58 -21.06 4.68
C GLY A 30 -16.12 -21.43 4.43
N ALA A 31 -15.52 -20.96 3.32
CA ALA A 31 -14.15 -21.24 2.97
C ALA A 31 -13.18 -20.52 3.91
N LYS A 32 -12.31 -21.27 4.58
CA LYS A 32 -11.24 -20.77 5.44
C LYS A 32 -9.92 -21.42 5.08
N LYS A 33 -8.83 -20.68 5.27
CA LYS A 33 -7.48 -21.21 5.10
C LYS A 33 -6.81 -21.35 6.46
N GLU A 34 -6.60 -22.59 6.91
CA GLU A 34 -5.96 -22.88 8.19
C GLU A 34 -4.67 -23.69 7.94
N LYS A 35 -3.55 -23.20 8.47
CA LYS A 35 -2.22 -23.85 8.33
C LYS A 35 -1.88 -24.29 6.90
N GLY A 36 -2.30 -23.50 5.91
CA GLY A 36 -2.05 -23.78 4.48
C GLY A 36 -3.16 -24.54 3.76
N ASN A 37 -4.03 -25.24 4.47
CA ASN A 37 -5.12 -26.04 3.91
C ASN A 37 -6.44 -25.25 3.89
N TRP A 38 -7.28 -25.54 2.89
CA TRP A 38 -8.62 -24.98 2.82
C TRP A 38 -9.59 -25.92 3.53
N THR A 39 -10.45 -25.33 4.38
CA THR A 39 -11.59 -25.96 5.02
C THR A 39 -12.87 -25.27 4.55
N PHE A 40 -13.96 -26.01 4.46
CA PHE A 40 -15.23 -25.55 3.92
C PHE A 40 -16.35 -25.97 4.87
N ILE A 41 -16.71 -25.09 5.79
CA ILE A 41 -17.78 -25.33 6.76
C ILE A 41 -18.64 -24.07 6.80
N ARG A 42 -19.84 -24.15 6.26
CA ARG A 42 -20.80 -23.07 6.39
C ARG A 42 -21.67 -23.25 7.63
N LYS A 43 -21.91 -22.13 8.31
CA LYS A 43 -22.79 -22.09 9.47
C LYS A 43 -24.02 -21.27 9.13
N TYR A 44 -25.18 -21.78 9.45
CA TYR A 44 -26.42 -21.07 9.30
C TYR A 44 -27.38 -21.38 10.45
N SER A 45 -28.30 -20.46 10.73
CA SER A 45 -29.39 -20.69 11.64
C SER A 45 -30.67 -21.02 10.87
N THR A 46 -31.41 -22.02 11.35
CA THR A 46 -32.73 -22.35 10.81
C THR A 46 -33.74 -22.37 11.93
N CYS A 47 -34.99 -21.96 11.66
CA CYS A 47 -36.07 -21.98 12.62
C CYS A 47 -37.19 -22.96 12.19
N LYS A 48 -38.16 -23.17 13.06
CA LYS A 48 -39.31 -24.00 12.83
C LYS A 48 -40.08 -23.67 11.53
N ASN A 49 -40.05 -22.41 11.11
CA ASN A 49 -40.69 -21.93 9.87
C ASN A 49 -39.75 -22.00 8.64
N SER A 50 -38.68 -22.78 8.71
CA SER A 50 -37.71 -23.02 7.63
C SER A 50 -37.00 -21.76 7.13
N HIS A 51 -36.97 -20.66 7.89
CA HIS A 51 -36.15 -19.52 7.56
C HIS A 51 -34.69 -19.88 7.78
N ILE A 52 -33.84 -19.61 6.77
CA ILE A 52 -32.41 -19.88 6.79
C ILE A 52 -31.64 -18.54 6.76
N VAL A 53 -30.71 -18.35 7.70
CA VAL A 53 -29.88 -17.16 7.76
C VAL A 53 -28.43 -17.59 7.95
N LEU A 54 -27.57 -17.23 7.00
CA LEU A 54 -26.13 -17.47 7.11
C LEU A 54 -25.55 -16.70 8.30
N LEU A 55 -24.73 -17.38 9.10
CA LEU A 55 -24.08 -16.81 10.27
C LEU A 55 -22.62 -16.48 9.94
N LYS A 56 -22.13 -15.40 10.52
CA LYS A 56 -20.67 -15.13 10.57
C LYS A 56 -20.05 -15.98 11.69
N ASP A 57 -18.74 -16.22 11.60
CA ASP A 57 -18.01 -17.20 12.40
C ASP A 57 -18.28 -17.24 13.91
N GLU A 58 -18.44 -16.12 14.55
CA GLU A 58 -18.65 -16.03 16.00
C GLU A 58 -20.09 -15.61 16.37
N GLU A 59 -20.96 -15.50 15.37
CA GLU A 59 -22.31 -15.02 15.57
C GLU A 59 -23.17 -16.12 16.22
N LYS A 60 -23.57 -15.89 17.47
CA LYS A 60 -24.59 -16.72 18.17
C LYS A 60 -25.94 -16.04 18.02
N ARG A 61 -26.89 -16.78 17.55
CA ARG A 61 -28.23 -16.27 17.34
C ARG A 61 -29.25 -17.22 18.01
N GLU A 62 -30.05 -16.67 18.90
CA GLU A 62 -31.04 -17.45 19.64
C GLU A 62 -32.43 -17.41 18.98
N LYS A 63 -32.72 -16.32 18.29
CA LYS A 63 -34.03 -16.08 17.66
C LYS A 63 -33.92 -15.76 16.18
N CYS A 64 -34.88 -16.21 15.40
CA CYS A 64 -34.98 -15.92 13.98
C CYS A 64 -35.26 -14.42 13.75
N PRO A 65 -34.47 -13.70 12.93
CA PRO A 65 -34.70 -12.28 12.67
C PRO A 65 -35.97 -12.01 11.85
N ILE A 66 -36.58 -13.05 11.24
CA ILE A 66 -37.74 -12.91 10.38
C ILE A 66 -39.02 -13.14 11.18
N CYS A 67 -39.07 -14.18 12.02
CA CYS A 67 -40.28 -14.57 12.71
C CYS A 67 -40.21 -14.63 14.25
N GLY A 68 -39.04 -14.33 14.84
CA GLY A 68 -38.82 -14.35 16.29
C GLY A 68 -38.71 -15.75 16.93
N GLU A 69 -38.98 -16.83 16.19
CA GLU A 69 -38.91 -18.20 16.70
C GLU A 69 -37.49 -18.61 17.09
N PRO A 70 -37.34 -19.54 18.06
CA PRO A 70 -36.04 -20.10 18.39
C PRO A 70 -35.35 -20.69 17.16
N VAL A 71 -34.01 -20.54 17.09
CA VAL A 71 -33.24 -21.08 15.98
C VAL A 71 -32.29 -22.19 16.42
N ARG A 72 -32.04 -23.12 15.51
CA ARG A 72 -30.98 -24.12 15.61
C ARG A 72 -29.85 -23.73 14.70
N ILE A 73 -28.63 -23.79 15.21
CA ILE A 73 -27.40 -23.60 14.42
C ILE A 73 -27.08 -24.93 13.74
N VAL A 74 -26.86 -24.87 12.44
CA VAL A 74 -26.46 -26.02 11.61
C VAL A 74 -25.12 -25.72 11.00
N GLU A 75 -24.21 -26.69 11.08
CA GLU A 75 -22.92 -26.71 10.37
C GLU A 75 -23.02 -27.73 9.25
N GLU A 76 -22.62 -27.34 8.07
CA GLU A 76 -22.74 -28.17 6.87
C GLU A 76 -21.53 -27.99 5.99
N THR A 77 -21.00 -29.08 5.43
CA THR A 77 -20.02 -29.06 4.36
C THR A 77 -20.74 -28.81 3.04
N PRO A 78 -20.35 -27.79 2.26
CA PRO A 78 -20.90 -27.56 0.94
C PRO A 78 -20.72 -28.75 0.00
N SER A 79 -21.50 -28.83 -1.08
CA SER A 79 -21.31 -29.86 -2.10
C SER A 79 -19.93 -29.74 -2.77
N ASP A 80 -19.42 -30.86 -3.23
CA ASP A 80 -18.10 -30.94 -3.91
C ASP A 80 -18.03 -30.01 -5.12
N ASP A 81 -19.12 -29.84 -5.86
CA ASP A 81 -19.19 -28.91 -6.99
C ASP A 81 -18.92 -27.45 -6.58
N LEU A 82 -19.46 -27.01 -5.46
CA LEU A 82 -19.21 -25.65 -4.96
C LEU A 82 -17.75 -25.48 -4.50
N ILE A 83 -17.21 -26.48 -3.84
CA ILE A 83 -15.80 -26.51 -3.43
C ILE A 83 -14.91 -26.46 -4.67
N GLN A 84 -15.18 -27.27 -5.68
CA GLN A 84 -14.42 -27.30 -6.93
C GLN A 84 -14.45 -25.93 -7.63
N ARG A 85 -15.61 -25.28 -7.74
CA ARG A 85 -15.73 -23.92 -8.31
C ARG A 85 -14.91 -22.88 -7.55
N TYR A 86 -14.84 -22.98 -6.23
CA TYR A 86 -13.98 -22.11 -5.44
C TYR A 86 -12.49 -22.36 -5.74
N MET A 87 -12.08 -23.62 -5.86
CA MET A 87 -10.70 -23.98 -6.20
C MET A 87 -10.32 -23.53 -7.61
N GLU A 88 -11.26 -23.55 -8.57
CA GLU A 88 -11.07 -22.99 -9.91
C GLU A 88 -10.81 -21.47 -9.87
N LEU A 89 -11.56 -20.72 -9.05
CA LEU A 89 -11.31 -19.28 -8.85
C LEU A 89 -9.92 -19.01 -8.26
N LEU A 90 -9.45 -19.85 -7.35
CA LEU A 90 -8.08 -19.76 -6.82
C LEU A 90 -7.03 -19.96 -7.93
N LYS A 91 -7.20 -20.97 -8.78
CA LYS A 91 -6.31 -21.22 -9.93
C LYS A 91 -6.30 -20.05 -10.91
N GLN A 92 -7.48 -19.50 -11.22
CA GLN A 92 -7.59 -18.33 -12.09
C GLN A 92 -6.86 -17.12 -11.49
N GLN A 93 -7.02 -16.88 -10.18
CA GLN A 93 -6.27 -15.81 -9.49
C GLN A 93 -4.76 -16.03 -9.60
N GLU A 94 -4.26 -17.24 -9.36
CA GLU A 94 -2.84 -17.55 -9.45
C GLU A 94 -2.29 -17.36 -10.87
N MET A 95 -3.05 -17.78 -11.89
CA MET A 95 -2.68 -17.57 -13.29
C MET A 95 -2.57 -16.07 -13.62
N VAL A 96 -3.55 -15.26 -13.25
CA VAL A 96 -3.51 -13.81 -13.49
C VAL A 96 -2.40 -13.13 -12.70
N GLU A 97 -2.11 -13.58 -11.48
CA GLU A 97 -0.96 -13.08 -10.70
C GLU A 97 0.38 -13.43 -11.36
N GLY A 98 0.49 -14.56 -12.07
CA GLY A 98 1.64 -14.89 -12.92
C GLY A 98 1.79 -13.91 -14.09
N LEU A 99 0.69 -13.65 -14.83
CA LEU A 99 0.70 -12.67 -15.92
C LEU A 99 1.05 -11.25 -15.44
N ILE A 100 0.57 -10.85 -14.25
CA ILE A 100 0.94 -9.57 -13.63
C ILE A 100 2.44 -9.56 -13.30
N ALA A 101 3.00 -10.67 -12.78
CA ALA A 101 4.41 -10.76 -12.47
C ALA A 101 5.29 -10.56 -13.71
N ASP A 102 4.89 -11.14 -14.84
CA ASP A 102 5.60 -10.95 -16.11
C ASP A 102 5.43 -9.52 -16.67
N ALA A 103 4.20 -9.00 -16.63
CA ALA A 103 3.92 -7.69 -17.18
C ALA A 103 4.61 -6.56 -16.40
N VAL A 104 4.72 -6.66 -15.07
CA VAL A 104 5.30 -5.62 -14.22
C VAL A 104 6.82 -5.50 -14.39
N THR A 105 7.51 -6.54 -14.85
CA THR A 105 8.95 -6.49 -15.13
C THR A 105 9.33 -5.54 -16.26
N LYS A 106 8.37 -5.15 -17.10
CA LYS A 106 8.58 -4.15 -18.16
C LYS A 106 8.67 -2.71 -17.64
N PHE A 107 8.43 -2.50 -16.36
CA PHE A 107 8.45 -1.18 -15.74
C PHE A 107 9.75 -0.98 -14.95
N PRO A 108 10.60 -0.01 -15.34
CA PRO A 108 11.86 0.25 -14.66
C PRO A 108 11.68 0.63 -13.19
N GLU A 109 10.56 1.21 -12.83
CA GLU A 109 10.23 1.49 -11.44
C GLU A 109 10.11 0.21 -10.59
N PHE A 110 9.67 -0.89 -11.20
CA PHE A 110 9.63 -2.18 -10.53
C PHE A 110 11.00 -2.81 -10.48
N THR A 111 11.65 -2.99 -11.63
CA THR A 111 12.92 -3.73 -11.74
C THR A 111 14.07 -3.08 -10.99
N ASN A 112 14.08 -1.74 -10.90
CA ASN A 112 15.18 -0.99 -10.29
C ASN A 112 14.87 -0.45 -8.89
N PHE A 113 13.64 -0.61 -8.38
CA PHE A 113 13.29 -0.07 -7.07
C PHE A 113 12.29 -0.94 -6.30
N LEU A 114 11.05 -1.11 -6.81
CA LEU A 114 9.98 -1.73 -6.02
C LEU A 114 10.23 -3.22 -5.74
N ALA A 115 10.90 -3.93 -6.66
CA ALA A 115 11.24 -5.34 -6.51
C ALA A 115 12.18 -5.60 -5.32
N PHE A 116 12.95 -4.62 -4.90
CA PHE A 116 13.91 -4.71 -3.80
C PHE A 116 13.32 -4.35 -2.43
N ILE A 117 12.04 -3.95 -2.37
CA ILE A 117 11.40 -3.56 -1.12
C ILE A 117 10.60 -4.73 -0.57
N ARG A 118 10.98 -5.24 0.61
CA ARG A 118 10.22 -6.29 1.30
C ARG A 118 8.79 -5.83 1.56
N GLY A 119 7.82 -6.68 1.20
CA GLY A 119 6.40 -6.37 1.27
C GLY A 119 5.81 -5.79 -0.02
N ILE A 120 6.64 -5.50 -1.04
CA ILE A 120 6.19 -5.08 -2.37
C ILE A 120 6.50 -6.17 -3.39
N GLY A 121 5.63 -7.18 -3.47
CA GLY A 121 5.66 -8.14 -4.57
C GLY A 121 4.98 -7.61 -5.83
N PRO A 122 5.00 -8.37 -6.95
CA PRO A 122 4.43 -7.96 -8.23
C PRO A 122 3.01 -7.43 -8.17
N ALA A 123 2.14 -8.05 -7.37
CA ALA A 123 0.75 -7.64 -7.20
C ALA A 123 0.60 -6.26 -6.52
N ASN A 124 1.47 -5.91 -5.57
CA ASN A 124 1.46 -4.59 -4.94
C ASN A 124 2.13 -3.54 -5.81
N ALA A 125 3.23 -3.90 -6.46
CA ALA A 125 3.93 -3.03 -7.40
C ALA A 125 3.06 -2.66 -8.59
N SER A 126 2.36 -3.64 -9.19
CA SER A 126 1.45 -3.40 -10.32
C SER A 126 0.32 -2.45 -9.93
N ARG A 127 -0.29 -2.63 -8.77
CA ARG A 127 -1.30 -1.70 -8.26
C ARG A 127 -0.73 -0.30 -8.03
N LEU A 128 0.48 -0.20 -7.48
CA LEU A 128 1.14 1.09 -7.27
C LEU A 128 1.38 1.79 -8.60
N ILE A 129 1.91 1.09 -9.59
CA ILE A 129 2.14 1.62 -10.93
C ILE A 129 0.82 2.04 -11.60
N VAL A 130 -0.21 1.21 -11.56
CA VAL A 130 -1.51 1.51 -12.18
C VAL A 130 -2.22 2.68 -11.51
N TYR A 131 -2.23 2.72 -10.17
CA TYR A 131 -3.01 3.73 -9.44
C TYR A 131 -2.25 5.04 -9.24
N ALA A 132 -0.92 5.00 -9.22
CA ALA A 132 -0.08 6.14 -8.89
C ALA A 132 1.09 6.29 -9.88
N TYR A 133 0.80 6.27 -11.19
CA TYR A 133 1.80 6.39 -12.25
C TYR A 133 2.34 7.84 -12.35
N PRO A 134 3.63 8.11 -12.02
CA PRO A 134 4.17 9.48 -11.96
C PRO A 134 4.05 10.29 -13.23
N PRO A 135 4.29 9.75 -14.46
CA PRO A 135 4.15 10.50 -15.70
C PRO A 135 2.76 11.10 -15.92
N ARG A 136 1.69 10.46 -15.41
CA ARG A 136 0.31 10.99 -15.47
C ARG A 136 0.18 12.37 -14.83
N PHE A 137 1.06 12.71 -13.91
CA PHE A 137 1.06 13.98 -13.19
C PHE A 137 2.07 14.98 -13.75
N GLN A 138 2.63 14.73 -14.94
CA GLN A 138 3.67 15.55 -15.56
C GLN A 138 4.84 15.81 -14.58
N TYR A 139 5.18 14.79 -13.82
CA TYR A 139 6.20 14.85 -12.76
C TYR A 139 6.04 16.00 -11.76
N ASN A 140 4.80 16.46 -11.53
CA ASN A 140 4.49 17.39 -10.45
C ASN A 140 4.18 16.61 -9.17
N ILE A 141 5.14 16.60 -8.24
CA ILE A 141 5.06 15.87 -6.97
C ILE A 141 3.86 16.32 -6.10
N ASN A 142 3.48 17.60 -6.17
CA ASN A 142 2.35 18.11 -5.40
C ASN A 142 1.02 17.58 -5.94
N LYS A 143 0.84 17.56 -7.26
CA LYS A 143 -0.33 16.93 -7.90
C LYS A 143 -0.40 15.45 -7.56
N PHE A 144 0.74 14.76 -7.57
CA PHE A 144 0.86 13.35 -7.23
C PHE A 144 0.46 13.08 -5.76
N ARG A 145 1.04 13.82 -4.80
CA ARG A 145 0.70 13.72 -3.37
C ARG A 145 -0.78 14.04 -3.09
N LYS A 146 -1.34 15.02 -3.80
CA LYS A 146 -2.78 15.35 -3.71
C LYS A 146 -3.64 14.18 -4.16
N TYR A 147 -3.37 13.65 -5.34
CA TYR A 147 -4.12 12.53 -5.91
C TYR A 147 -4.08 11.29 -5.01
N THR A 148 -2.93 10.97 -4.45
CA THR A 148 -2.76 9.82 -3.55
C THR A 148 -3.39 10.04 -2.16
N GLY A 149 -3.87 11.24 -1.85
CA GLY A 149 -4.46 11.60 -0.56
C GLY A 149 -3.45 11.68 0.58
N LEU A 150 -2.16 11.84 0.26
CA LEU A 150 -1.08 11.98 1.23
C LEU A 150 -0.56 13.41 1.37
N ALA A 151 -1.08 14.37 0.60
CA ALA A 151 -0.75 15.79 0.77
C ALA A 151 -1.06 16.27 2.19
N VAL A 152 -0.15 17.07 2.74
CA VAL A 152 -0.38 17.77 4.01
C VAL A 152 -1.27 18.96 3.71
N MET A 153 -2.33 19.10 4.50
CA MET A 153 -3.28 20.19 4.42
C MET A 153 -3.13 21.11 5.60
N PHE A 154 -3.29 22.37 5.33
CA PHE A 154 -3.40 23.42 6.34
C PHE A 154 -4.70 24.18 6.16
N GLN A 155 -5.26 24.69 7.24
CA GLN A 155 -6.42 25.55 7.25
C GLN A 155 -6.13 26.80 8.05
N CYS A 156 -6.58 27.95 7.56
CA CYS A 156 -6.58 29.17 8.35
C CYS A 156 -7.71 29.08 9.39
N PRO A 157 -7.42 29.28 10.68
CA PRO A 157 -8.46 29.26 11.70
C PRO A 157 -9.43 30.47 11.60
N LYS A 158 -9.02 31.58 10.96
CA LYS A 158 -9.86 32.76 10.79
C LYS A 158 -10.71 32.72 9.53
N CYS A 159 -10.08 32.72 8.36
CA CYS A 159 -10.80 32.75 7.09
C CYS A 159 -11.30 31.40 6.60
N GLN A 160 -10.93 30.29 7.27
CA GLN A 160 -11.32 28.92 6.96
C GLN A 160 -10.84 28.41 5.59
N TYR A 161 -10.03 29.16 4.84
CA TYR A 161 -9.46 28.71 3.58
C TYR A 161 -8.47 27.55 3.79
N TYR A 162 -8.46 26.63 2.83
CA TYR A 162 -7.56 25.49 2.81
C TYR A 162 -6.36 25.79 1.93
N TYR A 163 -5.18 25.47 2.45
CA TYR A 163 -3.90 25.60 1.77
C TYR A 163 -3.21 24.26 1.71
N TYR A 164 -2.61 23.96 0.56
CA TYR A 164 -1.86 22.75 0.44
C TYR A 164 -0.76 22.91 -0.62
N ALA A 165 0.50 22.54 -0.29
CA ALA A 165 1.62 22.46 -1.23
C ALA A 165 1.71 23.62 -2.26
N GLY A 166 1.47 24.86 -1.84
CA GLY A 166 1.48 26.04 -2.70
C GLY A 166 0.17 26.36 -3.44
N GLU A 167 -0.84 25.49 -3.35
CA GLU A 167 -2.19 25.74 -3.85
C GLU A 167 -3.13 26.10 -2.70
N SER A 168 -4.17 26.86 -2.98
CA SER A 168 -5.18 27.26 -1.99
C SER A 168 -6.58 27.21 -2.57
N SER A 169 -7.59 27.18 -1.71
CA SER A 169 -8.99 27.26 -2.13
C SER A 169 -9.39 28.63 -2.66
N ASN A 170 -8.60 29.67 -2.39
CA ASN A 170 -8.82 31.05 -2.85
C ASN A 170 -7.83 31.51 -3.94
N GLY A 171 -7.01 30.59 -4.49
CA GLY A 171 -6.04 30.91 -5.54
C GLY A 171 -4.75 31.59 -5.07
N LYS A 172 -4.64 32.00 -3.79
CA LYS A 172 -3.44 32.61 -3.25
C LYS A 172 -2.59 31.59 -2.50
N PRO A 173 -1.28 31.46 -2.80
CA PRO A 173 -0.41 30.49 -2.11
C PRO A 173 -0.19 30.88 -0.64
N ALA A 174 -0.02 29.89 0.24
CA ALA A 174 0.39 30.14 1.61
C ALA A 174 1.79 30.78 1.66
N VAL A 175 2.01 31.68 2.61
CA VAL A 175 3.27 32.38 2.78
C VAL A 175 4.18 31.58 3.70
N PRO A 176 5.40 31.22 3.30
CA PRO A 176 6.35 30.54 4.18
C PRO A 176 6.88 31.49 5.26
N SER A 177 6.99 31.00 6.50
CA SER A 177 7.63 31.73 7.61
C SER A 177 8.59 30.79 8.38
N LYS A 178 9.41 31.37 9.27
CA LYS A 178 10.31 30.60 10.15
C LYS A 178 9.55 29.62 11.05
N GLU A 179 8.32 29.95 11.40
CA GLU A 179 7.48 29.15 12.30
C GLU A 179 6.45 28.27 11.58
N GLY A 180 6.49 28.21 10.25
CA GLY A 180 5.58 27.41 9.44
C GLY A 180 4.92 28.22 8.32
N TRP A 181 3.67 27.91 8.00
CA TRP A 181 2.93 28.57 6.92
C TRP A 181 1.95 29.59 7.48
N LEU A 182 1.86 30.75 6.82
CA LEU A 182 0.92 31.84 7.14
C LEU A 182 -0.15 31.96 6.06
N CYS A 183 -1.33 32.36 6.48
CA CYS A 183 -2.42 32.72 5.59
C CYS A 183 -2.09 34.04 4.84
N PRO A 184 -2.19 34.06 3.50
CA PRO A 184 -1.91 35.30 2.74
C PRO A 184 -2.94 36.42 2.94
N GLU A 185 -4.12 36.12 3.52
CA GLU A 185 -5.18 37.08 3.74
C GLU A 185 -5.04 37.83 5.08
N ASP A 186 -4.61 37.12 6.11
CA ASP A 186 -4.65 37.68 7.48
C ASP A 186 -3.37 37.38 8.29
N ASN A 187 -2.33 36.84 7.65
CA ASN A 187 -1.05 36.44 8.27
C ASN A 187 -1.19 35.51 9.48
N THR A 188 -2.34 34.88 9.65
CA THR A 188 -2.54 33.91 10.74
C THR A 188 -1.80 32.64 10.43
N LYS A 189 -1.17 32.02 11.45
CA LYS A 189 -0.50 30.74 11.33
C LYS A 189 -1.49 29.65 10.95
N LEU A 190 -1.18 28.94 9.87
CA LEU A 190 -2.00 27.86 9.36
C LEU A 190 -1.90 26.62 10.26
N VAL A 191 -3.02 25.95 10.47
CA VAL A 191 -3.12 24.73 11.28
C VAL A 191 -3.27 23.52 10.38
N GLY A 192 -2.49 22.47 10.64
CA GLY A 192 -2.63 21.20 9.92
C GLY A 192 -4.01 20.59 10.14
N THR A 193 -4.69 20.25 9.06
CA THR A 193 -6.06 19.73 9.10
C THR A 193 -6.23 18.46 8.25
N ALA A 194 -7.29 17.70 8.52
CA ALA A 194 -7.65 16.57 7.68
C ALA A 194 -8.18 17.05 6.32
N ALA A 195 -7.79 16.34 5.26
CA ALA A 195 -8.16 16.64 3.87
C ALA A 195 -9.65 16.34 3.60
N ARG A 196 -10.58 17.13 4.18
CA ARG A 196 -12.04 16.90 4.00
C ARG A 196 -12.54 17.35 2.62
N ASN A 197 -11.99 18.41 2.06
CA ASN A 197 -12.48 19.06 0.83
C ASN A 197 -11.58 18.89 -0.39
N ILE A 198 -10.55 18.03 -0.32
CA ILE A 198 -9.70 17.75 -1.49
C ILE A 198 -10.20 16.50 -2.21
N ARG A 199 -10.32 16.61 -3.53
CA ARG A 199 -10.53 15.46 -4.40
C ARG A 199 -9.25 14.66 -4.49
N TYR A 200 -9.28 13.42 -3.99
CA TYR A 200 -8.22 12.43 -4.11
C TYR A 200 -8.80 11.07 -4.51
N SER A 201 -7.97 10.19 -5.01
CA SER A 201 -8.37 8.82 -5.31
C SER A 201 -8.56 8.02 -4.01
N ARG A 202 -9.81 7.73 -3.64
CA ARG A 202 -10.11 6.89 -2.47
C ARG A 202 -9.52 5.49 -2.62
N VAL A 203 -9.61 4.92 -3.82
CA VAL A 203 -9.06 3.58 -4.12
C VAL A 203 -7.55 3.56 -3.88
N THR A 204 -6.82 4.52 -4.45
CA THR A 204 -5.36 4.64 -4.26
C THR A 204 -5.00 4.82 -2.80
N LYS A 205 -5.67 5.71 -2.07
CA LYS A 205 -5.40 5.94 -0.64
C LYS A 205 -5.68 4.70 0.21
N THR A 206 -6.78 4.00 -0.04
CA THR A 206 -7.12 2.76 0.67
C THR A 206 -6.09 1.67 0.39
N PHE A 207 -5.65 1.53 -0.85
CA PHE A 207 -4.58 0.62 -1.21
C PHE A 207 -3.28 0.97 -0.46
N LEU A 208 -2.85 2.23 -0.51
CA LEU A 208 -1.59 2.68 0.08
C LEU A 208 -1.55 2.51 1.60
N LEU A 209 -2.57 2.96 2.31
CA LEU A 209 -2.59 2.98 3.78
C LEU A 209 -3.19 1.73 4.41
N GLY A 210 -4.00 0.98 3.67
CA GLY A 210 -4.59 -0.27 4.14
C GLY A 210 -3.74 -1.49 3.74
N ILE A 211 -3.56 -1.71 2.45
CA ILE A 211 -2.94 -2.95 1.94
C ILE A 211 -1.41 -2.84 1.93
N LEU A 212 -0.87 -1.84 1.23
CA LEU A 212 0.57 -1.69 1.05
C LEU A 212 1.28 -1.47 2.39
N ALA A 213 0.79 -0.56 3.20
CA ALA A 213 1.36 -0.28 4.52
C ALA A 213 1.36 -1.50 5.45
N SER A 214 0.28 -2.29 5.45
CA SER A 214 0.21 -3.53 6.23
C SER A 214 1.24 -4.55 5.77
N ASN A 215 1.42 -4.70 4.47
CA ASN A 215 2.43 -5.60 3.91
C ASN A 215 3.86 -5.15 4.24
N LEU A 216 4.15 -3.84 4.19
CA LEU A 216 5.44 -3.29 4.60
C LEU A 216 5.74 -3.56 6.08
N ILE A 217 4.77 -3.41 6.97
CA ILE A 217 4.91 -3.68 8.40
C ILE A 217 5.18 -5.16 8.64
N LEU A 218 4.36 -6.05 8.06
CA LEU A 218 4.45 -7.49 8.25
C LEU A 218 5.73 -8.08 7.68
N ALA A 219 6.25 -7.52 6.60
CA ALA A 219 7.46 -7.99 5.94
C ALA A 219 8.75 -7.75 6.76
N GLY A 220 8.74 -6.82 7.72
CA GLY A 220 9.90 -6.54 8.58
C GLY A 220 11.09 -5.88 7.88
N GLY A 221 10.92 -5.37 6.66
CA GLY A 221 11.98 -4.73 5.87
C GLY A 221 12.30 -3.28 6.31
N VAL A 222 13.05 -2.56 5.45
CA VAL A 222 13.48 -1.16 5.71
C VAL A 222 12.31 -0.25 6.06
N TYR A 223 11.21 -0.32 5.31
CA TYR A 223 10.06 0.54 5.61
C TYR A 223 9.35 0.18 6.91
N SER A 224 9.42 -1.06 7.37
CA SER A 224 8.95 -1.44 8.72
C SER A 224 9.78 -0.74 9.80
N LYS A 225 11.12 -0.71 9.64
CA LYS A 225 12.04 -0.02 10.55
C LYS A 225 11.79 1.50 10.53
N ILE A 226 11.59 2.09 9.35
CA ILE A 226 11.25 3.52 9.20
C ILE A 226 9.92 3.85 9.91
N ILE A 227 8.89 3.00 9.76
CA ILE A 227 7.61 3.18 10.46
C ILE A 227 7.83 3.15 11.97
N LYS A 228 8.66 2.23 12.47
CA LYS A 228 8.98 2.12 13.90
C LYS A 228 9.70 3.37 14.40
N SER A 229 10.72 3.85 13.70
CA SER A 229 11.45 5.07 14.03
C SER A 229 10.53 6.30 14.07
N PHE A 230 9.69 6.49 13.04
CA PHE A 230 8.71 7.57 13.05
C PHE A 230 7.70 7.45 14.20
N LYS A 231 7.32 6.23 14.57
CA LYS A 231 6.42 5.99 15.71
C LYS A 231 7.04 6.44 17.03
N GLU A 232 8.31 6.12 17.24
CA GLU A 232 9.08 6.53 18.42
C GLU A 232 9.23 8.07 18.47
N GLU A 233 9.62 8.67 17.36
CA GLU A 233 9.74 10.13 17.25
C GLU A 233 8.41 10.86 17.54
N ILE A 234 7.31 10.37 16.98
CA ILE A 234 5.99 10.98 17.17
C ILE A 234 5.49 10.78 18.59
N ALA A 235 5.75 9.63 19.21
CA ALA A 235 5.36 9.37 20.60
C ALA A 235 6.07 10.32 21.58
N VAL A 236 7.36 10.61 21.33
CA VAL A 236 8.10 11.60 22.12
C VAL A 236 7.57 13.01 21.93
N LYS A 237 7.24 13.40 20.70
CA LYS A 237 6.72 14.75 20.39
C LYS A 237 5.27 14.98 20.88
N HIS A 238 4.49 13.92 20.97
CA HIS A 238 3.07 13.96 21.31
C HIS A 238 2.71 12.85 22.31
N PRO A 239 3.16 12.97 23.57
CA PRO A 239 2.93 11.93 24.59
C PRO A 239 1.44 11.75 24.94
N ASP A 240 0.61 12.75 24.65
CA ASP A 240 -0.85 12.77 24.84
C ASP A 240 -1.64 12.04 23.75
N TRP A 241 -0.98 11.66 22.62
CA TRP A 241 -1.70 11.04 21.54
C TRP A 241 -2.00 9.55 21.79
N PRO A 242 -3.23 9.10 21.46
CA PRO A 242 -3.56 7.67 21.49
C PRO A 242 -2.62 6.85 20.58
N LYS A 243 -2.22 5.66 21.03
CA LYS A 243 -1.30 4.75 20.31
C LYS A 243 -1.69 4.56 18.82
N LEU A 244 -2.99 4.46 18.54
CA LEU A 244 -3.49 4.31 17.16
C LEU A 244 -3.24 5.54 16.28
N ARG A 245 -3.34 6.76 16.86
CA ARG A 245 -3.05 8.01 16.14
C ARG A 245 -1.56 8.10 15.82
N VAL A 246 -0.70 7.79 16.77
CA VAL A 246 0.75 7.70 16.57
C VAL A 246 1.08 6.72 15.46
N GLN A 247 0.55 5.50 15.51
CA GLN A 247 0.77 4.46 14.50
C GLN A 247 0.33 4.92 13.09
N ARG A 248 -0.89 5.46 12.96
CA ARG A 248 -1.42 5.93 11.66
C ARG A 248 -0.59 7.08 11.09
N THR A 249 -0.11 7.98 11.93
CA THR A 249 0.72 9.12 11.50
C THR A 249 2.10 8.65 11.04
N ALA A 250 2.74 7.75 11.78
CA ALA A 250 4.02 7.14 11.41
C ALA A 250 3.93 6.39 10.09
N THR A 251 2.91 5.56 9.94
CA THR A 251 2.62 4.81 8.71
C THR A 251 2.43 5.75 7.51
N ARG A 252 1.65 6.82 7.68
CA ARG A 252 1.42 7.81 6.62
C ARG A 252 2.72 8.50 6.20
N LYS A 253 3.59 8.88 7.15
CA LYS A 253 4.90 9.47 6.85
C LYS A 253 5.78 8.51 6.04
N ALA A 254 5.89 7.25 6.46
CA ALA A 254 6.70 6.25 5.77
C ALA A 254 6.19 5.94 4.35
N VAL A 255 4.87 5.82 4.17
CA VAL A 255 4.27 5.62 2.85
C VAL A 255 4.46 6.86 1.96
N SER A 256 4.36 8.06 2.52
CA SER A 256 4.67 9.31 1.77
C SER A 256 6.12 9.34 1.30
N LEU A 257 7.05 8.88 2.14
CA LEU A 257 8.46 8.75 1.78
C LEU A 257 8.66 7.74 0.65
N LEU A 258 8.08 6.54 0.78
CA LEU A 258 8.11 5.52 -0.28
C LEU A 258 7.63 6.08 -1.62
N LEU A 259 6.50 6.80 -1.61
CA LEU A 259 5.96 7.41 -2.83
C LEU A 259 6.86 8.49 -3.40
N SER A 260 7.53 9.26 -2.56
CA SER A 260 8.49 10.27 -3.00
C SER A 260 9.70 9.62 -3.66
N GLN A 261 10.23 8.54 -3.09
CA GLN A 261 11.33 7.77 -3.69
C GLN A 261 10.90 7.08 -4.99
N TYR A 262 9.73 6.46 -5.02
CA TYR A 262 9.15 5.89 -6.23
C TYR A 262 9.00 6.92 -7.35
N PHE A 263 8.56 8.14 -7.01
CA PHE A 263 8.45 9.23 -7.96
C PHE A 263 9.83 9.69 -8.49
N ALA A 264 10.83 9.82 -7.62
CA ALA A 264 12.19 10.17 -8.00
C ALA A 264 12.84 9.12 -8.93
N VAL A 265 12.62 7.84 -8.62
CA VAL A 265 13.06 6.71 -9.47
C VAL A 265 12.40 6.76 -10.84
N SER A 266 11.09 7.01 -10.89
CA SER A 266 10.38 7.16 -12.16
C SER A 266 10.92 8.34 -12.98
N LEU A 267 11.18 9.48 -12.34
CA LEU A 267 11.77 10.65 -12.98
C LEU A 267 13.16 10.34 -13.56
N HIS A 268 13.98 9.60 -12.80
CA HIS A 268 15.30 9.18 -13.27
C HIS A 268 15.23 8.28 -14.51
N TYR A 269 14.49 7.19 -14.45
CA TYR A 269 14.49 6.19 -15.53
C TYR A 269 13.68 6.60 -16.76
N ARG A 270 12.80 7.57 -16.65
CA ARG A 270 11.97 8.00 -17.77
C ARG A 270 12.38 9.31 -18.39
N GLU A 271 12.88 10.25 -17.60
CA GLU A 271 13.28 11.57 -18.07
C GLU A 271 14.81 11.78 -18.06
N GLY A 272 15.57 10.77 -17.63
CA GLY A 272 17.05 10.84 -17.61
C GLY A 272 17.62 11.77 -16.55
N VAL A 273 16.83 12.26 -15.60
CA VAL A 273 17.32 13.10 -14.50
C VAL A 273 18.25 12.29 -13.60
N PRO A 274 19.45 12.75 -13.25
CA PRO A 274 20.32 12.05 -12.31
C PRO A 274 19.58 11.70 -11.01
N LEU A 275 19.74 10.47 -10.50
CA LEU A 275 18.94 9.98 -9.37
C LEU A 275 19.09 10.85 -8.11
N THR A 276 20.32 11.34 -7.84
CA THR A 276 20.60 12.25 -6.73
C THR A 276 19.85 13.58 -6.86
N GLU A 277 19.73 14.11 -8.08
CA GLU A 277 18.97 15.34 -8.35
C GLU A 277 17.48 15.09 -8.26
N ALA A 278 17.00 13.97 -8.81
CA ALA A 278 15.60 13.56 -8.69
C ALA A 278 15.18 13.44 -7.21
N TYR A 279 16.02 12.85 -6.36
CA TYR A 279 15.77 12.79 -4.92
C TYR A 279 15.76 14.15 -4.25
N LYS A 280 16.71 15.05 -4.59
CA LYS A 280 16.73 16.42 -4.05
C LYS A 280 15.46 17.19 -4.42
N VAL A 281 15.05 17.10 -5.68
CA VAL A 281 13.84 17.78 -6.18
C VAL A 281 12.58 17.28 -5.47
N VAL A 282 12.46 15.98 -5.28
CA VAL A 282 11.24 15.35 -4.78
C VAL A 282 11.16 15.38 -3.26
N LEU A 283 12.26 15.12 -2.57
CA LEU A 283 12.32 15.03 -1.11
C LEU A 283 12.61 16.38 -0.46
N GLY A 284 13.28 17.29 -1.17
CA GLY A 284 13.63 18.60 -0.62
C GLY A 284 14.38 18.48 0.71
N LYS A 285 13.88 19.14 1.76
CA LYS A 285 14.48 19.08 3.12
C LYS A 285 14.47 17.67 3.74
N GLU A 286 13.53 16.80 3.33
CA GLU A 286 13.49 15.41 3.79
C GLU A 286 14.71 14.62 3.29
N TYR A 287 15.31 15.02 2.16
CA TYR A 287 16.53 14.40 1.66
C TYR A 287 17.69 14.52 2.65
N ASP A 288 17.87 15.68 3.26
CA ASP A 288 18.96 15.91 4.24
C ASP A 288 18.74 15.13 5.53
N VAL A 289 17.48 14.98 5.95
CA VAL A 289 17.11 14.15 7.12
C VAL A 289 17.39 12.68 6.81
N LEU A 290 17.05 12.21 5.64
CA LEU A 290 17.25 10.83 5.22
C LEU A 290 18.71 10.50 4.93
N ARG A 291 19.49 11.46 4.42
CA ARG A 291 20.93 11.31 4.24
C ARG A 291 21.67 11.03 5.55
N LYS A 292 21.16 11.54 6.67
CA LYS A 292 21.68 11.21 8.01
C LYS A 292 21.43 9.75 8.41
N HIS A 293 20.46 9.12 7.79
CA HIS A 293 20.14 7.71 7.92
C HIS A 293 20.61 6.96 6.67
N GLU A 294 21.89 7.05 6.33
CA GLU A 294 22.50 6.49 5.12
C GLU A 294 22.14 5.02 4.87
N ASP A 295 21.80 4.28 5.93
CA ASP A 295 21.39 2.89 5.86
C ASP A 295 20.01 2.68 5.23
N PHE A 296 19.17 3.71 5.11
CA PHE A 296 17.76 3.56 4.75
C PHE A 296 17.38 4.04 3.36
N VAL A 297 18.18 4.83 2.67
CA VAL A 297 17.61 5.69 1.63
C VAL A 297 18.23 5.60 0.25
N ILE A 298 19.47 5.24 0.11
CA ILE A 298 20.21 5.50 -1.14
C ILE A 298 20.32 4.27 -2.03
N SER A 299 20.10 3.09 -1.49
CA SER A 299 20.18 1.87 -2.29
C SER A 299 18.82 1.16 -2.31
N PRO A 300 18.16 1.04 -3.47
CA PRO A 300 17.01 0.17 -3.62
C PRO A 300 17.32 -1.30 -3.31
N ILE A 301 18.58 -1.62 -3.12
CA ILE A 301 19.13 -2.95 -2.83
C ILE A 301 18.99 -3.31 -1.32
N THR A 302 18.73 -2.35 -0.43
CA THR A 302 18.74 -2.58 1.03
C THR A 302 17.72 -3.61 1.53
N ASP A 303 16.59 -3.77 0.86
CA ASP A 303 15.57 -4.76 1.22
C ASP A 303 15.68 -6.06 0.41
N TYR A 304 16.68 -6.16 -0.45
CA TYR A 304 16.80 -7.27 -1.39
C TYR A 304 17.01 -8.62 -0.72
N TYR A 305 17.36 -8.69 0.55
CA TYR A 305 17.39 -9.95 1.28
C TYR A 305 15.95 -10.48 1.51
N VAL A 306 15.30 -10.78 0.40
CA VAL A 306 14.15 -11.67 0.40
C VAL A 306 14.72 -13.08 0.56
N ASP A 307 14.26 -13.84 1.53
CA ASP A 307 14.54 -15.26 1.56
C ASP A 307 13.93 -15.90 0.30
N VAL A 308 14.78 -16.02 -0.72
CA VAL A 308 14.39 -16.52 -2.06
C VAL A 308 13.77 -17.90 -2.00
N LYS A 309 14.02 -18.66 -0.91
CA LYS A 309 13.48 -20.01 -0.72
C LYS A 309 11.97 -19.98 -0.46
N THR A 310 11.44 -18.90 0.07
CA THR A 310 10.03 -18.80 0.49
C THR A 310 9.14 -18.02 -0.47
N THR A 311 9.71 -17.31 -1.46
CA THR A 311 8.90 -16.50 -2.38
C THR A 311 8.40 -17.31 -3.58
N LYS A 312 7.11 -17.20 -3.88
CA LYS A 312 6.52 -17.78 -5.10
C LYS A 312 7.02 -17.11 -6.40
N TYR A 313 7.72 -15.99 -6.30
CA TYR A 313 8.27 -15.23 -7.42
C TYR A 313 9.78 -15.36 -7.58
N LYS A 314 10.37 -16.45 -7.05
CA LYS A 314 11.83 -16.68 -7.07
C LYS A 314 12.45 -16.48 -8.46
N ALA A 315 11.91 -17.12 -9.48
CA ALA A 315 12.43 -17.04 -10.84
C ALA A 315 12.40 -15.61 -11.41
N MET A 316 11.36 -14.83 -11.09
CA MET A 316 11.26 -13.43 -11.50
C MET A 316 12.35 -12.58 -10.83
N TYR A 317 12.56 -12.75 -9.51
CA TYR A 317 13.61 -12.00 -8.82
C TYR A 317 15.01 -12.37 -9.31
N GLU A 318 15.27 -13.63 -9.58
CA GLU A 318 16.53 -14.10 -10.15
C GLU A 318 16.76 -13.50 -11.54
N LYS A 319 15.72 -13.43 -12.39
CA LYS A 319 15.78 -12.81 -13.70
C LYS A 319 16.13 -11.31 -13.59
N VAL A 320 15.44 -10.57 -12.72
CA VAL A 320 15.69 -9.13 -12.50
C VAL A 320 17.12 -8.89 -12.04
N LEU A 321 17.67 -9.72 -11.16
CA LEU A 321 19.04 -9.59 -10.72
C LEU A 321 20.06 -9.82 -11.83
N ASN A 322 19.83 -10.89 -12.61
CA ASN A 322 20.70 -11.20 -13.72
C ASN A 322 20.70 -10.07 -14.77
N GLU A 323 19.52 -9.48 -15.05
CA GLU A 323 19.39 -8.32 -15.93
C GLU A 323 20.10 -7.07 -15.40
N LEU A 324 20.16 -6.90 -14.08
CA LEU A 324 20.87 -5.79 -13.44
C LEU A 324 22.37 -6.06 -13.23
N GLY A 325 22.84 -7.27 -13.54
CA GLY A 325 24.23 -7.68 -13.32
C GLY A 325 24.63 -7.70 -11.83
N VAL A 326 23.64 -7.86 -10.93
CA VAL A 326 23.87 -7.86 -9.47
C VAL A 326 24.18 -9.25 -8.99
N ASP A 327 25.39 -9.48 -8.49
CA ASP A 327 25.72 -10.72 -7.81
C ASP A 327 25.06 -10.78 -6.44
N ARG A 328 24.30 -11.86 -6.21
CA ARG A 328 23.62 -12.10 -4.95
C ARG A 328 24.57 -12.15 -3.75
N SER A 329 25.77 -12.67 -3.93
CA SER A 329 26.79 -12.75 -2.88
C SER A 329 27.28 -11.35 -2.48
N GLU A 330 27.39 -10.43 -3.43
CA GLU A 330 27.76 -9.04 -3.18
C GLU A 330 26.68 -8.29 -2.38
N VAL A 331 25.41 -8.51 -2.72
CA VAL A 331 24.28 -7.92 -1.96
C VAL A 331 24.26 -8.43 -0.53
N VAL A 332 24.40 -9.74 -0.33
CA VAL A 332 24.46 -10.34 1.03
C VAL A 332 25.65 -9.81 1.82
N ASN A 333 26.82 -9.72 1.19
CA ASN A 333 28.02 -9.21 1.83
C ASN A 333 27.91 -7.72 2.15
N TRP A 334 27.24 -6.94 1.29
CA TRP A 334 26.97 -5.53 1.54
C TRP A 334 26.01 -5.35 2.73
N LEU A 335 24.91 -6.13 2.78
CA LEU A 335 23.96 -6.12 3.89
C LEU A 335 24.61 -6.51 5.21
N LYS A 336 25.49 -7.52 5.23
CA LYS A 336 26.27 -7.90 6.41
C LYS A 336 27.20 -6.79 6.86
N ARG A 337 27.93 -6.14 5.93
CA ARG A 337 28.81 -5.01 6.25
C ARG A 337 28.04 -3.84 6.87
N LYS A 338 26.82 -3.61 6.46
CA LYS A 338 25.94 -2.55 6.98
C LYS A 338 25.16 -2.96 8.24
N ARG A 339 25.42 -4.14 8.81
CA ARG A 339 24.71 -4.69 9.99
C ARG A 339 23.17 -4.68 9.84
N VAL A 340 22.68 -4.85 8.63
CA VAL A 340 21.24 -4.94 8.34
C VAL A 340 20.75 -6.38 8.52
N VAL A 341 21.69 -7.33 8.45
CA VAL A 341 21.45 -8.76 8.69
C VAL A 341 22.54 -9.24 9.65
N GLU A 342 22.17 -9.84 10.76
CA GLU A 342 23.06 -10.60 11.64
C GLU A 342 23.31 -12.00 11.08
#